data_3f411ddc3e63e59b2b6a4a350de0aa1b
#
_entry.id   3f411ddc3e63e59b2b6a4a350de0aa1b
#
_cell.length_a   1.000
_cell.length_b   1.000
_cell.length_c   1.000
_cell.angle_alpha   90.00
_cell.angle_beta   90.00
_cell.angle_gamma   90.00
#
_symmetry.space_group_name_H-M   'P 1'
#
loop_
_entity.id
_entity.type
_entity.pdbx_description
1 polymer ?
#
loop_
_entity_poly.entity_id
_entity_poly.type
_entity_poly.pdbx_seq_one_letter_code
_entity_poly.pdbx_strand_id
1 'polypeptide(L)'
;MHESNEVAKTLGILENLGLVYKKEDAVWLKTTDFGDDKDRVVVTSTGEYTYFASDIAYHYHKMNRGYNILIDFWGADHHGYIGRLNAAIDMLRGDLDWGGQFKVMICQLVRLMSNGQEVRMSKRAGNYVLLDELIDEVGPDVTRFFFLDRTLDTHMEFDLDLAKEKSDKNPVYYIQYAYARINSILAKIDSLGLSFQTRGARDPGSTSLIKEPEEIELIKKLIKLPELVEEIAGDYQVQKLAFYARDLANSFHHFYEKCPVVKASSPELTLARAELLEATKIVLKNTLDLIGVSSPEKM
;
A
#
# COMPACT_ATOMS: atom_id res chain seq x y z
N MET A 1 8.48 -6.88 -27.55
CA MET A 1 9.90 -6.50 -27.51
C MET A 1 10.71 -7.16 -28.62
N HIS A 2 10.79 -8.48 -28.71
CA HIS A 2 11.54 -9.15 -29.78
C HIS A 2 10.95 -8.88 -31.18
N GLU A 3 9.65 -8.89 -31.35
CA GLU A 3 8.96 -8.60 -32.61
C GLU A 3 9.12 -7.15 -33.09
N SER A 4 9.30 -6.19 -32.18
CA SER A 4 9.44 -4.77 -32.49
C SER A 4 10.89 -4.32 -32.72
N ASN A 5 11.88 -5.24 -32.63
CA ASN A 5 13.30 -4.96 -32.71
C ASN A 5 13.85 -3.97 -31.66
N GLU A 6 13.11 -3.74 -30.57
CA GLU A 6 13.48 -2.78 -29.53
C GLU A 6 14.78 -3.15 -28.82
N VAL A 7 15.04 -4.47 -28.63
CA VAL A 7 16.28 -4.93 -28.00
C VAL A 7 17.49 -4.52 -28.83
N ALA A 8 17.46 -4.76 -30.14
CA ALA A 8 18.56 -4.38 -31.04
C ALA A 8 18.77 -2.87 -31.08
N LYS A 9 17.71 -2.07 -31.10
CA LYS A 9 17.79 -0.60 -31.06
C LYS A 9 18.45 -0.10 -29.77
N THR A 10 18.01 -0.62 -28.62
CA THR A 10 18.56 -0.19 -27.32
C THR A 10 20.03 -0.60 -27.18
N LEU A 11 20.41 -1.79 -27.64
CA LEU A 11 21.81 -2.20 -27.64
C LEU A 11 22.65 -1.35 -28.60
N GLY A 12 22.11 -0.91 -29.75
CA GLY A 12 22.76 0.03 -30.65
C GLY A 12 23.01 1.40 -30.01
N ILE A 13 22.10 1.88 -29.17
CA ILE A 13 22.31 3.11 -28.37
C ILE A 13 23.48 2.91 -27.40
N LEU A 14 23.50 1.82 -26.64
CA LEU A 14 24.58 1.51 -25.70
C LEU A 14 25.93 1.33 -26.41
N GLU A 15 25.95 0.78 -27.63
CA GLU A 15 27.13 0.67 -28.46
C GLU A 15 27.64 2.06 -28.90
N ASN A 16 26.76 2.93 -29.38
CA ASN A 16 27.11 4.31 -29.76
C ASN A 16 27.64 5.13 -28.57
N LEU A 17 27.16 4.86 -27.36
CA LEU A 17 27.66 5.44 -26.12
C LEU A 17 28.99 4.83 -25.64
N GLY A 18 29.51 3.79 -26.34
CA GLY A 18 30.76 3.12 -25.98
C GLY A 18 30.67 2.25 -24.71
N LEU A 19 29.46 1.88 -24.31
CA LEU A 19 29.16 1.15 -23.06
C LEU A 19 29.16 -0.36 -23.23
N VAL A 20 29.37 -0.89 -24.44
CA VAL A 20 29.51 -2.34 -24.71
C VAL A 20 30.88 -2.68 -25.28
N TYR A 21 31.30 -3.94 -25.12
CA TYR A 21 32.52 -4.47 -25.72
C TYR A 21 32.34 -5.96 -26.05
N LYS A 22 33.19 -6.48 -26.94
CA LYS A 22 33.20 -7.91 -27.30
C LYS A 22 34.27 -8.64 -26.55
N LYS A 23 33.91 -9.77 -25.97
CA LYS A 23 34.84 -10.70 -25.30
C LYS A 23 34.29 -12.13 -25.43
N GLU A 24 35.14 -13.09 -25.84
CA GLU A 24 34.78 -14.50 -25.96
C GLU A 24 33.56 -14.73 -26.86
N ASP A 25 33.53 -14.06 -28.01
CA ASP A 25 32.43 -14.07 -28.97
C ASP A 25 31.06 -13.57 -28.45
N ALA A 26 31.03 -13.06 -27.22
CA ALA A 26 29.84 -12.45 -26.60
C ALA A 26 29.94 -10.93 -26.54
N VAL A 27 28.80 -10.24 -26.43
CA VAL A 27 28.72 -8.81 -26.18
C VAL A 27 28.44 -8.57 -24.71
N TRP A 28 29.29 -7.76 -24.12
CA TRP A 28 29.27 -7.42 -22.69
C TRP A 28 28.93 -5.95 -22.49
N LEU A 29 28.17 -5.67 -21.43
CA LEU A 29 27.82 -4.33 -20.99
C LEU A 29 28.71 -3.96 -19.79
N LYS A 30 29.30 -2.75 -19.78
CA LYS A 30 30.22 -2.21 -18.75
C LYS A 30 29.47 -1.81 -17.47
N THR A 31 28.74 -2.73 -16.86
CA THR A 31 27.91 -2.41 -15.68
C THR A 31 28.74 -2.08 -14.44
N THR A 32 30.00 -2.50 -14.38
CA THR A 32 30.92 -2.11 -13.29
C THR A 32 31.21 -0.63 -13.22
N ASP A 33 31.23 0.08 -14.36
CA ASP A 33 31.44 1.52 -14.41
C ASP A 33 30.28 2.30 -13.77
N PHE A 34 29.14 1.63 -13.53
CA PHE A 34 27.92 2.17 -12.96
C PHE A 34 27.49 1.47 -11.65
N GLY A 35 28.43 0.81 -10.97
CA GLY A 35 28.25 0.28 -9.62
C GLY A 35 27.72 -1.15 -9.49
N ASP A 36 27.65 -1.93 -10.59
CA ASP A 36 27.42 -3.37 -10.52
C ASP A 36 28.70 -4.10 -10.07
N ASP A 37 28.57 -5.33 -9.57
CA ASP A 37 29.68 -6.14 -9.09
C ASP A 37 30.57 -6.71 -10.21
N LYS A 38 30.03 -6.83 -11.43
CA LYS A 38 30.72 -7.30 -12.64
C LYS A 38 29.99 -6.88 -13.90
N ASP A 39 30.71 -6.84 -15.03
CA ASP A 39 30.13 -6.65 -16.34
C ASP A 39 29.20 -7.80 -16.72
N ARG A 40 28.20 -7.50 -17.55
CA ARG A 40 27.14 -8.45 -17.88
C ARG A 40 27.04 -8.73 -19.38
N VAL A 41 26.84 -10.01 -19.71
CA VAL A 41 26.56 -10.42 -21.09
C VAL A 41 25.17 -9.96 -21.49
N VAL A 42 25.06 -9.29 -22.63
CA VAL A 42 23.79 -8.86 -23.23
C VAL A 42 23.49 -9.64 -24.53
N VAL A 43 24.56 -10.12 -25.25
CA VAL A 43 24.42 -11.04 -26.36
C VAL A 43 25.36 -12.21 -26.10
N THR A 44 24.86 -13.44 -26.17
CA THR A 44 25.65 -14.65 -26.00
C THR A 44 26.63 -14.89 -27.14
N SER A 45 27.59 -15.80 -26.99
CA SER A 45 28.49 -16.24 -28.06
C SER A 45 27.75 -16.91 -29.23
N THR A 46 26.51 -17.37 -29.04
CA THR A 46 25.64 -17.90 -30.09
C THR A 46 24.85 -16.80 -30.84
N GLY A 47 24.99 -15.53 -30.45
CA GLY A 47 24.29 -14.40 -31.05
C GLY A 47 22.89 -14.14 -30.50
N GLU A 48 22.49 -14.85 -29.43
CA GLU A 48 21.16 -14.70 -28.81
C GLU A 48 21.17 -13.60 -27.74
N TYR A 49 20.07 -12.82 -27.66
CA TYR A 49 19.87 -11.85 -26.60
C TYR A 49 19.61 -12.54 -25.25
N THR A 50 20.26 -12.03 -24.19
CA THR A 50 19.97 -12.49 -22.84
C THR A 50 18.68 -11.88 -22.32
N TYR A 51 18.11 -12.45 -21.24
CA TYR A 51 16.97 -11.82 -20.55
C TYR A 51 17.31 -10.40 -20.10
N PHE A 52 18.55 -10.15 -19.67
CA PHE A 52 19.01 -8.84 -19.24
C PHE A 52 18.95 -7.82 -20.40
N ALA A 53 19.32 -8.19 -21.61
CA ALA A 53 19.17 -7.31 -22.79
C ALA A 53 17.70 -6.93 -23.04
N SER A 54 16.78 -7.88 -22.85
CA SER A 54 15.34 -7.62 -22.97
C SER A 54 14.82 -6.70 -21.87
N ASP A 55 15.28 -6.87 -20.63
CA ASP A 55 14.92 -6.02 -19.50
C ASP A 55 15.42 -4.59 -19.67
N ILE A 56 16.65 -4.41 -20.18
CA ILE A 56 17.21 -3.10 -20.49
C ILE A 56 16.33 -2.39 -21.52
N ALA A 57 15.98 -3.06 -22.61
CA ALA A 57 15.12 -2.50 -23.65
C ALA A 57 13.71 -2.16 -23.13
N TYR A 58 13.17 -2.99 -22.24
CA TYR A 58 11.88 -2.74 -21.62
C TYR A 58 11.91 -1.49 -20.73
N HIS A 59 12.97 -1.32 -19.93
CA HIS A 59 13.12 -0.14 -19.05
C HIS A 59 13.42 1.13 -19.85
N TYR A 60 14.22 1.04 -20.92
CA TYR A 60 14.38 2.16 -21.86
C TYR A 60 13.02 2.60 -22.43
N HIS A 61 12.17 1.66 -22.84
CA HIS A 61 10.83 1.98 -23.30
C HIS A 61 9.95 2.57 -22.18
N LYS A 62 10.08 2.09 -20.91
CA LYS A 62 9.36 2.69 -19.77
C LYS A 62 9.77 4.14 -19.53
N MET A 63 11.06 4.44 -19.57
CA MET A 63 11.59 5.80 -19.41
C MET A 63 11.03 6.76 -20.46
N ASN A 64 10.84 6.29 -21.70
CA ASN A 64 10.24 7.04 -22.81
C ASN A 64 8.75 7.32 -22.68
N ARG A 65 8.06 6.76 -21.69
CA ARG A 65 6.60 7.00 -21.49
C ARG A 65 6.28 8.34 -20.86
N GLY A 66 7.27 9.12 -20.44
CA GLY A 66 7.09 10.45 -19.83
C GLY A 66 6.74 10.43 -18.33
N TYR A 67 6.95 9.31 -17.64
CA TYR A 67 6.79 9.24 -16.19
C TYR A 67 8.08 9.61 -15.47
N ASN A 68 7.95 10.37 -14.39
CA ASN A 68 9.07 10.76 -13.54
C ASN A 68 9.43 9.72 -12.47
N ILE A 69 8.55 8.78 -12.19
CA ILE A 69 8.77 7.72 -11.20
C ILE A 69 8.41 6.39 -11.84
N LEU A 70 9.37 5.47 -11.86
CA LEU A 70 9.20 4.09 -12.28
C LEU A 70 9.41 3.18 -11.07
N ILE A 71 8.44 2.31 -10.81
CA ILE A 71 8.50 1.37 -9.68
C ILE A 71 8.30 -0.04 -10.21
N ASP A 72 9.21 -0.93 -9.85
CA ASP A 72 9.09 -2.36 -10.11
C ASP A 72 8.89 -3.12 -8.79
N PHE A 73 8.01 -4.11 -8.82
CA PHE A 73 7.78 -5.02 -7.69
C PHE A 73 8.36 -6.38 -8.04
N TRP A 74 9.34 -6.83 -7.26
CA TRP A 74 10.02 -8.10 -7.50
C TRP A 74 9.94 -9.03 -6.29
N GLY A 75 9.93 -10.33 -6.55
CA GLY A 75 10.11 -11.33 -5.52
C GLY A 75 11.51 -11.26 -4.90
N ALA A 76 11.65 -11.72 -3.67
CA ALA A 76 12.90 -11.66 -2.91
C ALA A 76 14.07 -12.42 -3.56
N ASP A 77 13.78 -13.42 -4.38
CA ASP A 77 14.75 -14.17 -5.18
C ASP A 77 15.46 -13.34 -6.25
N HIS A 78 14.89 -12.19 -6.64
CA HIS A 78 15.46 -11.24 -7.59
C HIS A 78 16.32 -10.13 -6.96
N HIS A 79 16.53 -10.13 -5.63
CA HIS A 79 17.30 -9.07 -4.94
C HIS A 79 18.69 -8.84 -5.56
N GLY A 80 19.42 -9.90 -5.92
CA GLY A 80 20.74 -9.81 -6.56
C GLY A 80 20.74 -9.25 -7.99
N TYR A 81 19.54 -8.97 -8.56
CA TYR A 81 19.40 -8.40 -9.89
C TYR A 81 19.33 -6.87 -9.89
N ILE A 82 19.07 -6.26 -8.73
CA ILE A 82 18.82 -4.81 -8.59
C ILE A 82 20.02 -3.98 -9.06
N GLY A 83 21.24 -4.35 -8.61
CA GLY A 83 22.45 -3.58 -8.94
C GLY A 83 22.69 -3.47 -10.44
N ARG A 84 22.58 -4.59 -11.17
CA ARG A 84 22.79 -4.60 -12.63
C ARG A 84 21.74 -3.83 -13.39
N LEU A 85 20.46 -3.83 -12.93
CA LEU A 85 19.42 -3.07 -13.61
C LEU A 85 19.55 -1.56 -13.34
N ASN A 86 19.88 -1.18 -12.10
CA ASN A 86 20.19 0.23 -11.79
C ASN A 86 21.33 0.76 -12.66
N ALA A 87 22.42 -0.01 -12.78
CA ALA A 87 23.54 0.35 -13.65
C ALA A 87 23.10 0.58 -15.11
N ALA A 88 22.27 -0.33 -15.66
CA ALA A 88 21.76 -0.21 -17.02
C ALA A 88 20.86 1.02 -17.22
N ILE A 89 20.00 1.32 -16.23
CA ILE A 89 19.13 2.51 -16.28
C ILE A 89 19.97 3.78 -16.22
N ASP A 90 20.98 3.85 -15.35
CA ASP A 90 21.86 5.01 -15.25
C ASP A 90 22.66 5.27 -16.52
N MET A 91 23.07 4.21 -17.25
CA MET A 91 23.67 4.32 -18.57
C MET A 91 22.76 4.99 -19.61
N LEU A 92 21.46 4.73 -19.53
CA LEU A 92 20.48 5.20 -20.52
C LEU A 92 19.85 6.56 -20.18
N ARG A 93 20.04 7.05 -18.95
CA ARG A 93 19.48 8.35 -18.51
C ARG A 93 19.90 9.51 -19.40
N GLY A 94 21.19 9.53 -19.77
CA GLY A 94 21.74 10.62 -20.57
C GLY A 94 21.21 10.66 -22.00
N ASP A 95 20.94 9.51 -22.61
CA ASP A 95 20.37 9.43 -23.96
C ASP A 95 18.95 10.01 -24.04
N LEU A 96 18.17 9.84 -22.98
CA LEU A 96 16.76 10.29 -22.89
C LEU A 96 16.57 11.62 -22.18
N ASP A 97 17.64 12.22 -21.63
CA ASP A 97 17.53 13.34 -20.67
C ASP A 97 16.50 13.05 -19.55
N TRP A 98 16.46 11.79 -19.11
CA TRP A 98 15.50 11.34 -18.11
C TRP A 98 16.01 11.59 -16.69
N GLY A 99 15.48 12.64 -16.05
CA GLY A 99 15.76 13.00 -14.65
C GLY A 99 14.91 12.29 -13.60
N GLY A 100 14.10 11.29 -14.00
CA GLY A 100 13.20 10.59 -13.10
C GLY A 100 13.87 9.63 -12.11
N GLN A 101 13.07 9.02 -11.25
CA GLN A 101 13.49 8.03 -10.25
C GLN A 101 13.08 6.63 -10.67
N PHE A 102 13.98 5.67 -10.50
CA PHE A 102 13.69 4.26 -10.59
C PHE A 102 13.82 3.61 -9.20
N LYS A 103 12.83 2.83 -8.82
CA LYS A 103 12.81 2.10 -7.52
C LYS A 103 12.39 0.66 -7.75
N VAL A 104 13.07 -0.25 -7.04
CA VAL A 104 12.66 -1.65 -6.95
C VAL A 104 12.13 -1.90 -5.54
N MET A 105 10.91 -2.40 -5.46
CA MET A 105 10.25 -2.83 -4.23
C MET A 105 10.32 -4.36 -4.14
N ILE A 106 10.98 -4.86 -3.11
CA ILE A 106 11.09 -6.31 -2.90
C ILE A 106 9.89 -6.82 -2.12
N CYS A 107 9.20 -7.81 -2.69
CA CYS A 107 8.09 -8.50 -2.05
C CYS A 107 8.58 -9.83 -1.49
N GLN A 108 8.42 -10.02 -0.18
CA GLN A 108 8.72 -11.27 0.49
C GLN A 108 7.63 -12.32 0.27
N LEU A 109 8.00 -13.58 0.55
CA LEU A 109 7.07 -14.69 0.45
C LEU A 109 5.99 -14.61 1.52
N VAL A 110 4.75 -14.94 1.10
CA VAL A 110 3.60 -15.10 1.98
C VAL A 110 3.40 -16.58 2.28
N ARG A 111 3.27 -16.93 3.56
CA ARG A 111 2.89 -18.26 4.02
C ARG A 111 1.44 -18.24 4.46
N LEU A 112 0.65 -19.18 3.99
CA LEU A 112 -0.71 -19.36 4.49
C LEU A 112 -0.68 -20.29 5.71
N MET A 113 -1.35 -19.84 6.79
CA MET A 113 -1.45 -20.57 8.04
C MET A 113 -2.91 -20.96 8.31
N SER A 114 -3.15 -22.19 8.74
CA SER A 114 -4.45 -22.65 9.24
C SER A 114 -4.25 -23.63 10.39
N ASN A 115 -5.00 -23.49 11.48
CA ASN A 115 -4.86 -24.26 12.71
C ASN A 115 -3.41 -24.26 13.26
N GLY A 116 -2.71 -23.14 13.13
CA GLY A 116 -1.32 -22.98 13.57
C GLY A 116 -0.28 -23.73 12.74
N GLN A 117 -0.67 -24.27 11.59
CA GLN A 117 0.22 -24.98 10.67
C GLN A 117 0.25 -24.32 9.30
N GLU A 118 1.41 -24.39 8.65
CA GLU A 118 1.55 -23.89 7.27
C GLU A 118 0.76 -24.79 6.31
N VAL A 119 -0.11 -24.17 5.52
CA VAL A 119 -0.80 -24.80 4.40
C VAL A 119 0.22 -25.08 3.31
N ARG A 120 0.72 -26.30 3.23
CA ARG A 120 1.78 -26.67 2.28
C ARG A 120 1.31 -26.54 0.84
N MET A 121 1.94 -25.64 0.12
CA MET A 121 1.76 -25.48 -1.32
C MET A 121 2.84 -26.28 -2.06
N SER A 122 2.47 -27.15 -2.98
CA SER A 122 3.39 -27.91 -3.81
C SER A 122 2.96 -27.89 -5.27
N LYS A 123 3.71 -27.19 -6.11
CA LYS A 123 3.50 -27.17 -7.57
C LYS A 123 3.50 -28.57 -8.18
N ARG A 124 4.30 -29.51 -7.62
CA ARG A 124 4.40 -30.90 -8.11
C ARG A 124 3.21 -31.78 -7.71
N ALA A 125 2.56 -31.45 -6.60
CA ALA A 125 1.39 -32.19 -6.10
C ALA A 125 0.04 -31.54 -6.52
N GLY A 126 0.08 -30.41 -7.26
CA GLY A 126 -1.12 -29.66 -7.64
C GLY A 126 -1.77 -28.91 -6.49
N ASN A 127 -1.14 -28.89 -5.30
CA ASN A 127 -1.66 -28.18 -4.13
C ASN A 127 -1.06 -26.78 -4.08
N TYR A 128 -1.76 -25.82 -4.61
CA TYR A 128 -1.49 -24.39 -4.43
C TYR A 128 -2.83 -23.68 -4.23
N VAL A 129 -2.85 -22.69 -3.36
CA VAL A 129 -4.01 -21.84 -3.15
C VAL A 129 -3.89 -20.67 -4.12
N LEU A 130 -4.88 -20.52 -4.98
CA LEU A 130 -4.98 -19.37 -5.89
C LEU A 130 -5.42 -18.14 -5.08
N LEU A 131 -4.99 -16.96 -5.53
CA LEU A 131 -5.43 -15.71 -4.92
C LEU A 131 -6.96 -15.54 -5.00
N ASP A 132 -7.56 -16.00 -6.09
CA ASP A 132 -9.02 -15.96 -6.28
C ASP A 132 -9.73 -16.84 -5.23
N GLU A 133 -9.20 -18.04 -4.95
CA GLU A 133 -9.74 -18.93 -3.90
C GLU A 133 -9.64 -18.29 -2.51
N LEU A 134 -8.52 -17.61 -2.21
CA LEU A 134 -8.38 -16.87 -0.96
C LEU A 134 -9.39 -15.72 -0.85
N ILE A 135 -9.58 -14.95 -1.93
CA ILE A 135 -10.56 -13.86 -1.97
C ILE A 135 -11.98 -14.39 -1.80
N ASP A 136 -12.32 -15.52 -2.43
CA ASP A 136 -13.63 -16.16 -2.29
C ASP A 136 -13.88 -16.66 -0.86
N GLU A 137 -12.83 -17.11 -0.17
CA GLU A 137 -12.91 -17.68 1.17
C GLU A 137 -13.02 -16.65 2.29
N VAL A 138 -12.22 -15.56 2.25
CA VAL A 138 -12.14 -14.55 3.32
C VAL A 138 -12.69 -13.18 2.92
N GLY A 139 -12.97 -12.98 1.66
CA GLY A 139 -13.45 -11.72 1.09
C GLY A 139 -12.33 -10.76 0.68
N PRO A 140 -12.63 -9.81 -0.24
CA PRO A 140 -11.64 -8.88 -0.78
C PRO A 140 -11.08 -7.90 0.26
N ASP A 141 -11.92 -7.41 1.18
CA ASP A 141 -11.52 -6.45 2.22
C ASP A 141 -10.48 -7.04 3.16
N VAL A 142 -10.75 -8.25 3.65
CA VAL A 142 -9.85 -8.96 4.57
C VAL A 142 -8.55 -9.31 3.86
N THR A 143 -8.62 -9.87 2.65
CA THR A 143 -7.45 -10.20 1.85
C THR A 143 -6.57 -8.97 1.68
N ARG A 144 -7.13 -7.86 1.18
CA ARG A 144 -6.41 -6.63 0.92
C ARG A 144 -5.78 -6.05 2.18
N PHE A 145 -6.54 -5.94 3.26
CA PHE A 145 -6.04 -5.39 4.52
C PHE A 145 -4.88 -6.21 5.08
N PHE A 146 -5.01 -7.54 5.13
CA PHE A 146 -3.95 -8.40 5.67
C PHE A 146 -2.66 -8.28 4.86
N PHE A 147 -2.74 -8.23 3.51
CA PHE A 147 -1.56 -8.00 2.68
C PHE A 147 -0.94 -6.61 2.90
N LEU A 148 -1.73 -5.60 3.26
CA LEU A 148 -1.26 -4.26 3.57
C LEU A 148 -0.79 -4.06 5.03
N ASP A 149 -1.10 -4.99 5.94
CA ASP A 149 -0.74 -4.88 7.37
C ASP A 149 0.73 -5.24 7.66
N ARG A 150 1.56 -5.38 6.62
CA ARG A 150 3.00 -5.66 6.71
C ARG A 150 3.79 -4.87 5.68
N THR A 151 5.07 -4.64 5.96
CA THR A 151 5.98 -4.12 4.94
C THR A 151 6.24 -5.17 3.87
N LEU A 152 6.44 -4.73 2.62
CA LEU A 152 6.64 -5.65 1.49
C LEU A 152 7.86 -6.56 1.66
N ASP A 153 8.90 -6.08 2.35
CA ASP A 153 10.18 -6.78 2.58
C ASP A 153 10.16 -7.73 3.79
N THR A 154 9.03 -7.80 4.52
CA THR A 154 8.88 -8.68 5.68
C THR A 154 8.14 -9.96 5.31
N HIS A 155 8.64 -11.11 5.79
CA HIS A 155 7.93 -12.38 5.67
C HIS A 155 6.54 -12.27 6.32
N MET A 156 5.53 -12.69 5.58
CA MET A 156 4.15 -12.63 6.03
C MET A 156 3.61 -14.03 6.29
N GLU A 157 2.99 -14.20 7.44
CA GLU A 157 2.12 -15.33 7.76
C GLU A 157 0.66 -14.84 7.66
N PHE A 158 -0.06 -15.34 6.66
CA PHE A 158 -1.48 -15.05 6.49
C PHE A 158 -2.29 -16.09 7.26
N ASP A 159 -2.85 -15.68 8.38
CA ASP A 159 -3.66 -16.53 9.24
C ASP A 159 -5.11 -16.59 8.70
N LEU A 160 -5.46 -17.74 8.09
CA LEU A 160 -6.79 -17.97 7.52
C LEU A 160 -7.88 -18.05 8.59
N ASP A 161 -7.56 -18.53 9.78
CA ASP A 161 -8.54 -18.68 10.85
C ASP A 161 -8.91 -17.29 11.41
N LEU A 162 -7.90 -16.44 11.65
CA LEU A 162 -8.11 -15.05 12.05
C LEU A 162 -8.83 -14.25 10.95
N ALA A 163 -8.48 -14.48 9.68
CA ALA A 163 -9.10 -13.81 8.56
C ALA A 163 -10.61 -14.07 8.43
N LYS A 164 -11.07 -15.27 8.82
CA LYS A 164 -12.49 -15.67 8.83
C LYS A 164 -13.24 -15.21 10.07
N GLU A 165 -12.53 -14.80 11.12
CA GLU A 165 -13.16 -14.49 12.40
C GLU A 165 -13.98 -13.19 12.30
N LYS A 166 -15.24 -13.25 12.74
CA LYS A 166 -16.15 -12.08 12.81
C LYS A 166 -16.20 -11.53 14.23
N SER A 167 -15.05 -11.12 14.74
CA SER A 167 -14.89 -10.55 16.07
C SER A 167 -13.86 -9.42 16.08
N ASP A 168 -13.68 -8.80 17.25
CA ASP A 168 -12.71 -7.74 17.50
C ASP A 168 -11.24 -8.17 17.31
N LYS A 169 -10.97 -9.47 17.25
CA LYS A 169 -9.64 -10.00 16.93
C LYS A 169 -9.28 -9.79 15.46
N ASN A 170 -10.25 -9.84 14.54
CA ASN A 170 -10.04 -9.54 13.14
C ASN A 170 -9.98 -8.02 12.95
N PRO A 171 -8.82 -7.45 12.56
CA PRO A 171 -8.64 -6.01 12.45
C PRO A 171 -9.60 -5.36 11.45
N VAL A 172 -9.97 -6.04 10.37
CA VAL A 172 -10.91 -5.49 9.37
C VAL A 172 -12.31 -5.38 9.97
N TYR A 173 -12.77 -6.44 10.61
CA TYR A 173 -14.05 -6.44 11.30
C TYR A 173 -14.12 -5.36 12.37
N TYR A 174 -13.06 -5.21 13.17
CA TYR A 174 -12.95 -4.20 14.21
C TYR A 174 -13.05 -2.77 13.67
N ILE A 175 -12.34 -2.48 12.57
CA ILE A 175 -12.35 -1.15 11.94
C ILE A 175 -13.71 -0.86 11.29
N GLN A 176 -14.26 -1.82 10.55
CA GLN A 176 -15.57 -1.68 9.93
C GLN A 176 -16.68 -1.53 10.96
N TYR A 177 -16.59 -2.27 12.07
CA TYR A 177 -17.52 -2.11 13.20
C TYR A 177 -17.46 -0.70 13.80
N ALA A 178 -16.27 -0.09 13.93
CA ALA A 178 -16.15 1.30 14.37
C ALA A 178 -16.92 2.25 13.45
N TYR A 179 -16.77 2.09 12.12
CA TYR A 179 -17.49 2.90 11.14
C TYR A 179 -19.01 2.72 11.20
N ALA A 180 -19.49 1.48 11.24
CA ALA A 180 -20.91 1.17 11.37
C ALA A 180 -21.51 1.69 12.70
N ARG A 181 -20.71 1.62 13.78
CA ARG A 181 -21.12 2.14 15.10
C ARG A 181 -21.28 3.64 15.08
N ILE A 182 -20.36 4.38 14.46
CA ILE A 182 -20.46 5.84 14.31
C ILE A 182 -21.74 6.20 13.54
N ASN A 183 -22.03 5.53 12.42
CA ASN A 183 -23.27 5.75 11.67
C ASN A 183 -24.52 5.54 12.52
N SER A 184 -24.54 4.46 13.32
CA SER A 184 -25.67 4.15 14.20
C SER A 184 -25.88 5.22 15.29
N ILE A 185 -24.80 5.79 15.84
CA ILE A 185 -24.87 6.86 16.85
C ILE A 185 -25.40 8.14 16.22
N LEU A 186 -24.87 8.54 15.06
CA LEU A 186 -25.31 9.73 14.35
C LEU A 186 -26.78 9.64 13.95
N ALA A 187 -27.22 8.52 13.39
CA ALA A 187 -28.64 8.29 13.08
C ALA A 187 -29.56 8.38 14.31
N LYS A 188 -29.07 7.93 15.47
CA LYS A 188 -29.82 8.06 16.73
C LYS A 188 -29.94 9.52 17.17
N ILE A 189 -28.88 10.32 17.02
CA ILE A 189 -28.90 11.75 17.35
C ILE A 189 -29.89 12.49 16.43
N ASP A 190 -29.89 12.18 15.12
CA ASP A 190 -30.84 12.73 14.16
C ASP A 190 -32.30 12.40 14.54
N SER A 191 -32.57 11.17 15.00
CA SER A 191 -33.90 10.75 15.45
C SER A 191 -34.41 11.48 16.69
N LEU A 192 -33.49 12.09 17.46
CA LEU A 192 -33.83 12.92 18.62
C LEU A 192 -34.07 14.40 18.23
N GLY A 193 -34.03 14.75 16.94
CA GLY A 193 -34.18 16.13 16.45
C GLY A 193 -32.97 17.03 16.69
N LEU A 194 -31.82 16.43 17.05
CA LEU A 194 -30.55 17.12 17.28
C LEU A 194 -29.67 17.07 16.03
N SER A 195 -30.23 17.38 14.86
CA SER A 195 -29.51 17.30 13.58
C SER A 195 -28.72 18.59 13.29
N PHE A 196 -27.52 18.41 12.67
CA PHE A 196 -26.70 19.53 12.15
C PHE A 196 -27.41 20.31 11.02
N GLN A 197 -28.26 19.64 10.26
CA GLN A 197 -28.97 20.24 9.13
C GLN A 197 -29.95 21.34 9.55
N THR A 198 -30.37 21.37 10.80
CA THR A 198 -31.31 22.37 11.34
C THR A 198 -30.63 23.63 11.89
N ARG A 199 -29.32 23.64 12.07
CA ARG A 199 -28.54 24.81 12.51
C ARG A 199 -27.62 25.28 11.37
N GLY A 200 -28.03 26.24 10.62
CA GLY A 200 -27.41 26.76 9.39
C GLY A 200 -25.99 27.34 9.48
N ALA A 201 -25.23 27.16 10.53
CA ALA A 201 -23.80 27.45 10.64
C ALA A 201 -23.19 26.65 11.80
N ARG A 202 -21.97 26.11 11.63
CA ARG A 202 -21.15 25.57 12.74
C ARG A 202 -21.02 26.66 13.81
N ASP A 203 -21.47 26.38 15.02
CA ASP A 203 -21.27 27.29 16.15
C ASP A 203 -19.79 27.17 16.61
N PRO A 204 -18.98 28.23 16.46
CA PRO A 204 -17.60 28.23 16.95
C PRO A 204 -17.47 27.95 18.44
N GLY A 205 -18.55 28.12 19.22
CA GLY A 205 -18.61 27.84 20.63
C GLY A 205 -18.66 26.34 20.97
N SER A 206 -19.07 25.48 20.02
CA SER A 206 -19.20 24.04 20.25
C SER A 206 -17.85 23.38 20.56
N THR A 207 -16.76 23.83 19.95
CA THR A 207 -15.40 23.31 20.16
C THR A 207 -14.88 23.57 21.57
N SER A 208 -15.34 24.62 22.27
CA SER A 208 -14.95 24.92 23.64
C SER A 208 -15.50 23.92 24.66
N LEU A 209 -16.46 23.08 24.27
CA LEU A 209 -17.07 22.04 25.09
C LEU A 209 -16.27 20.72 25.06
N ILE A 210 -15.43 20.52 24.09
CA ILE A 210 -14.55 19.35 23.94
C ILE A 210 -13.33 19.54 24.83
N LYS A 211 -13.25 18.81 25.94
CA LYS A 211 -12.23 18.99 26.99
C LYS A 211 -11.67 17.69 27.56
N GLU A 212 -12.39 16.58 27.35
CA GLU A 212 -11.95 15.30 27.89
C GLU A 212 -10.68 14.80 27.19
N PRO A 213 -9.76 14.14 27.90
CA PRO A 213 -8.52 13.64 27.31
C PRO A 213 -8.76 12.75 26.09
N GLU A 214 -9.79 11.92 26.12
CA GLU A 214 -10.15 11.00 25.03
C GLU A 214 -10.67 11.74 23.78
N GLU A 215 -11.38 12.85 23.98
CA GLU A 215 -11.81 13.72 22.89
C GLU A 215 -10.62 14.37 22.18
N ILE A 216 -9.69 14.90 22.98
CA ILE A 216 -8.47 15.55 22.47
C ILE A 216 -7.56 14.54 21.78
N GLU A 217 -7.44 13.32 22.32
CA GLU A 217 -6.64 12.27 21.71
C GLU A 217 -7.22 11.84 20.36
N LEU A 218 -8.55 11.71 20.26
CA LEU A 218 -9.22 11.40 19.00
C LEU A 218 -8.97 12.52 17.96
N ILE A 219 -9.09 13.79 18.34
CA ILE A 219 -8.78 14.93 17.46
C ILE A 219 -7.34 14.87 16.96
N LYS A 220 -6.37 14.61 17.84
CA LYS A 220 -4.96 14.48 17.47
C LYS A 220 -4.73 13.34 16.47
N LYS A 221 -5.48 12.25 16.56
CA LYS A 221 -5.43 11.18 15.55
C LYS A 221 -5.98 11.65 14.21
N LEU A 222 -7.12 12.35 14.19
CA LEU A 222 -7.75 12.81 12.95
C LEU A 222 -6.85 13.73 12.13
N ILE A 223 -6.18 14.68 12.77
CA ILE A 223 -5.34 15.68 12.09
C ILE A 223 -4.03 15.09 11.50
N LYS A 224 -3.66 13.85 11.87
CA LYS A 224 -2.44 13.19 11.37
C LYS A 224 -2.58 12.62 9.96
N LEU A 225 -3.79 12.36 9.46
CA LEU A 225 -3.96 11.69 8.18
C LEU A 225 -3.27 12.40 6.99
N PRO A 226 -3.39 13.74 6.83
CA PRO A 226 -2.75 14.42 5.71
C PRO A 226 -1.21 14.26 5.71
N GLU A 227 -0.57 14.48 6.86
CA GLU A 227 0.87 14.31 7.04
C GLU A 227 1.31 12.86 6.76
N LEU A 228 0.54 11.88 7.26
CA LEU A 228 0.80 10.48 7.03
C LEU A 228 0.74 10.10 5.54
N VAL A 229 -0.23 10.66 4.80
CA VAL A 229 -0.35 10.43 3.35
C VAL A 229 0.86 11.01 2.61
N GLU A 230 1.33 12.22 2.97
CA GLU A 230 2.53 12.82 2.39
C GLU A 230 3.78 11.97 2.68
N GLU A 231 3.93 11.48 3.91
CA GLU A 231 5.03 10.60 4.30
C GLU A 231 5.03 9.31 3.46
N ILE A 232 3.88 8.66 3.34
CA ILE A 232 3.72 7.42 2.56
C ILE A 232 3.99 7.66 1.07
N ALA A 233 3.57 8.80 0.52
CA ALA A 233 3.87 9.15 -0.86
C ALA A 233 5.39 9.29 -1.12
N GLY A 234 6.17 9.64 -0.11
CA GLY A 234 7.63 9.72 -0.19
C GLY A 234 8.36 8.39 -0.01
N ASP A 235 7.92 7.58 0.97
CA ASP A 235 8.63 6.36 1.37
C ASP A 235 7.99 5.04 0.91
N TYR A 236 6.76 5.10 0.39
CA TYR A 236 5.95 3.96 -0.08
C TYR A 236 5.60 2.92 0.99
N GLN A 237 5.64 3.30 2.28
CA GLN A 237 5.33 2.45 3.40
C GLN A 237 3.80 2.38 3.64
N VAL A 238 3.08 1.76 2.69
CA VAL A 238 1.60 1.73 2.66
C VAL A 238 0.96 1.06 3.87
N GLN A 239 1.68 0.17 4.58
CA GLN A 239 1.20 -0.48 5.81
C GLN A 239 0.90 0.53 6.93
N LYS A 240 1.50 1.72 6.89
CA LYS A 240 1.20 2.79 7.85
C LYS A 240 -0.27 3.20 7.84
N LEU A 241 -0.96 3.09 6.67
CA LEU A 241 -2.40 3.36 6.59
C LEU A 241 -3.23 2.28 7.30
N ALA A 242 -2.86 1.00 7.18
CA ALA A 242 -3.53 -0.09 7.88
C ALA A 242 -3.37 0.06 9.41
N PHE A 243 -2.16 0.40 9.87
CA PHE A 243 -1.90 0.69 11.28
C PHE A 243 -2.69 1.91 11.76
N TYR A 244 -2.71 2.98 10.97
CA TYR A 244 -3.47 4.18 11.30
C TYR A 244 -4.98 3.90 11.39
N ALA A 245 -5.55 3.14 10.47
CA ALA A 245 -6.97 2.77 10.50
C ALA A 245 -7.35 2.04 11.79
N ARG A 246 -6.50 1.09 12.21
CA ARG A 246 -6.67 0.33 13.46
C ARG A 246 -6.54 1.24 14.69
N ASP A 247 -5.53 2.09 14.71
CA ASP A 247 -5.30 3.06 15.80
C ASP A 247 -6.44 4.06 15.93
N LEU A 248 -6.96 4.55 14.80
CA LEU A 248 -8.10 5.47 14.78
C LEU A 248 -9.37 4.79 15.31
N ALA A 249 -9.64 3.55 14.86
CA ALA A 249 -10.77 2.76 15.37
C ALA A 249 -10.65 2.52 16.89
N ASN A 250 -9.45 2.19 17.37
CA ASN A 250 -9.19 2.02 18.80
C ASN A 250 -9.43 3.32 19.60
N SER A 251 -8.91 4.46 19.10
CA SER A 251 -9.13 5.77 19.73
C SER A 251 -10.62 6.14 19.75
N PHE A 252 -11.37 5.84 18.68
CA PHE A 252 -12.82 6.01 18.67
C PHE A 252 -13.53 5.16 19.72
N HIS A 253 -13.20 3.86 19.81
CA HIS A 253 -13.83 2.98 20.80
C HIS A 253 -13.56 3.46 22.23
N HIS A 254 -12.34 3.89 22.52
CA HIS A 254 -11.97 4.43 23.83
C HIS A 254 -12.73 5.73 24.15
N PHE A 255 -12.80 6.66 23.17
CA PHE A 255 -13.64 7.86 23.29
C PHE A 255 -15.10 7.49 23.54
N TYR A 256 -15.69 6.57 22.78
CA TYR A 256 -17.08 6.20 22.90
C TYR A 256 -17.41 5.56 24.25
N GLU A 257 -16.49 4.82 24.84
CA GLU A 257 -16.63 4.20 26.15
C GLU A 257 -16.63 5.24 27.27
N LYS A 258 -15.75 6.24 27.20
CA LYS A 258 -15.54 7.23 28.24
C LYS A 258 -16.43 8.47 28.11
N CYS A 259 -16.76 8.86 26.89
CA CYS A 259 -17.49 10.09 26.58
C CYS A 259 -18.89 9.79 26.01
N PRO A 260 -19.93 9.69 26.87
CA PRO A 260 -21.29 9.47 26.39
C PRO A 260 -21.71 10.52 25.37
N VAL A 261 -22.12 10.14 24.16
CA VAL A 261 -22.53 11.06 23.10
C VAL A 261 -24.02 11.35 23.18
N VAL A 262 -24.86 10.35 23.07
CA VAL A 262 -26.34 10.48 23.07
C VAL A 262 -26.88 10.90 24.41
N LYS A 263 -26.19 10.57 25.51
CA LYS A 263 -26.55 10.89 26.91
C LYS A 263 -25.55 11.86 27.53
N ALA A 264 -25.04 12.82 26.76
CA ALA A 264 -24.18 13.87 27.29
C ALA A 264 -24.92 14.76 28.28
N SER A 265 -24.19 15.53 29.08
CA SER A 265 -24.77 16.38 30.15
C SER A 265 -25.61 17.56 29.62
N SER A 266 -25.43 17.91 28.32
CA SER A 266 -26.26 18.92 27.66
C SER A 266 -26.43 18.61 26.16
N PRO A 267 -27.48 19.16 25.52
CA PRO A 267 -27.66 19.05 24.05
C PRO A 267 -26.48 19.62 23.27
N GLU A 268 -25.88 20.71 23.73
CA GLU A 268 -24.74 21.36 23.09
C GLU A 268 -23.52 20.42 23.08
N LEU A 269 -23.24 19.73 24.18
CA LEU A 269 -22.15 18.74 24.27
C LEU A 269 -22.45 17.52 23.39
N THR A 270 -23.72 17.08 23.32
CA THR A 270 -24.13 16.03 22.37
C THR A 270 -23.79 16.41 20.93
N LEU A 271 -24.10 17.65 20.54
CA LEU A 271 -23.80 18.16 19.19
C LEU A 271 -22.30 18.29 18.95
N ALA A 272 -21.54 18.83 19.90
CA ALA A 272 -20.08 18.93 19.78
C ALA A 272 -19.42 17.55 19.58
N ARG A 273 -19.85 16.55 20.37
CA ARG A 273 -19.37 15.16 20.23
C ARG A 273 -19.83 14.51 18.92
N ALA A 274 -21.02 14.85 18.44
CA ALA A 274 -21.52 14.38 17.15
C ALA A 274 -20.69 14.96 15.99
N GLU A 275 -20.27 16.24 16.06
CA GLU A 275 -19.32 16.82 15.08
C GLU A 275 -17.98 16.06 15.06
N LEU A 276 -17.47 15.71 16.24
CA LEU A 276 -16.24 14.90 16.35
C LEU A 276 -16.44 13.51 15.72
N LEU A 277 -17.60 12.89 15.91
CA LEU A 277 -17.94 11.62 15.28
C LEU A 277 -18.05 11.73 13.75
N GLU A 278 -18.67 12.80 13.23
CA GLU A 278 -18.76 13.02 11.79
C GLU A 278 -17.36 13.20 11.17
N ALA A 279 -16.49 13.98 11.82
CA ALA A 279 -15.10 14.10 11.40
C ALA A 279 -14.37 12.74 11.44
N THR A 280 -14.61 11.95 12.48
CA THR A 280 -14.02 10.60 12.61
C THR A 280 -14.51 9.68 11.49
N LYS A 281 -15.80 9.70 11.18
CA LYS A 281 -16.41 8.95 10.06
C LYS A 281 -15.74 9.30 8.73
N ILE A 282 -15.58 10.59 8.44
CA ILE A 282 -14.94 11.06 7.19
C ILE A 282 -13.49 10.56 7.10
N VAL A 283 -12.71 10.75 8.16
CA VAL A 283 -11.30 10.36 8.17
C VAL A 283 -11.13 8.85 8.07
N LEU A 284 -11.94 8.08 8.81
CA LEU A 284 -11.92 6.63 8.75
C LEU A 284 -12.30 6.11 7.36
N LYS A 285 -13.36 6.68 6.76
CA LYS A 285 -13.75 6.35 5.40
C LYS A 285 -12.65 6.66 4.39
N ASN A 286 -12.07 7.85 4.43
CA ASN A 286 -10.97 8.22 3.53
C ASN A 286 -9.77 7.26 3.68
N THR A 287 -9.46 6.86 4.90
CA THR A 287 -8.38 5.89 5.16
C THR A 287 -8.70 4.52 4.55
N LEU A 288 -9.92 4.03 4.75
CA LEU A 288 -10.37 2.76 4.18
C LEU A 288 -10.41 2.81 2.64
N ASP A 289 -10.90 3.91 2.06
CA ASP A 289 -10.91 4.10 0.60
C ASP A 289 -9.48 4.08 0.02
N LEU A 290 -8.50 4.72 0.69
CA LEU A 290 -7.09 4.71 0.27
C LEU A 290 -6.48 3.31 0.24
N ILE A 291 -6.85 2.44 1.18
CA ILE A 291 -6.38 1.05 1.20
C ILE A 291 -7.30 0.10 0.41
N GLY A 292 -8.39 0.61 -0.15
CA GLY A 292 -9.34 -0.17 -0.96
C GLY A 292 -10.14 -1.18 -0.16
N VAL A 293 -10.50 -0.85 1.08
CA VAL A 293 -11.35 -1.64 1.99
C VAL A 293 -12.69 -0.93 2.13
N SER A 294 -13.78 -1.67 2.11
CA SER A 294 -15.12 -1.11 2.21
C SER A 294 -15.43 -0.54 3.61
N SER A 295 -16.33 0.44 3.66
CA SER A 295 -16.81 1.08 4.89
C SER A 295 -18.33 0.89 5.03
N PRO A 296 -18.80 -0.29 5.49
CA PRO A 296 -20.23 -0.60 5.57
C PRO A 296 -20.93 0.25 6.65
N GLU A 297 -22.07 0.83 6.32
CA GLU A 297 -22.84 1.63 7.28
C GLU A 297 -23.52 0.79 8.37
N LYS A 298 -23.68 -0.50 8.13
CA LYS A 298 -24.30 -1.47 9.05
C LYS A 298 -23.54 -2.80 9.01
N MET A 299 -23.38 -3.40 10.15
CA MET A 299 -22.82 -4.75 10.32
C MET A 299 -23.72 -5.60 11.21
#